data_d30d29b6715da3678782b2b3c6c2e435
#
_entry.id   d30d29b6715da3678782b2b3c6c2e435
#
_cell.length_a   1.000
_cell.length_b   1.000
_cell.length_c   1.000
_cell.angle_alpha   90.00
_cell.angle_beta   90.00
_cell.angle_gamma   90.00
#
_symmetry.space_group_name_H-M   'P 1'
#
loop_
_entity.id
_entity.type
_entity.pdbx_description
1 polymer ?
#
loop_
_entity_poly.entity_id
_entity_poly.type
_entity_poly.pdbx_seq_one_letter_code
_entity_poly.pdbx_strand_id
1 'polypeptide(L)'
;MGKLDNKVAVITGAAGGIGRAAAKLFAQEGAKLMLVDLDEANLLGMVEEVGSDQASYVTADVSNVNDVKNYIDKTLSIFKKIDITLLNAGIEGKIASIQDQTDGDFDKVLAVNVRGVWLGLKYTMPVLAENGGGSIVITSSTAGIRATPGLSPYITSKHAVIGLMRAGAMEGAKDKIRVNTVNPSPIETDMIYRIEDEINPNRGNKQPMADNTPLRRYGQPEEVARLMLFLGSEEGSVCTGGVYM
;
A
#
# COMPACT_ATOMS: atom_id res chain seq x y z
N MET A 1 2.81 24.70 -9.17
CA MET A 1 2.81 23.42 -9.86
C MET A 1 3.05 22.36 -8.82
N GLY A 2 2.14 21.38 -8.73
CA GLY A 2 2.29 20.26 -7.79
C GLY A 2 3.37 19.27 -8.26
N LYS A 3 3.89 18.48 -7.34
CA LYS A 3 4.96 17.48 -7.63
C LYS A 3 4.49 16.36 -8.56
N LEU A 4 3.19 16.17 -8.70
CA LEU A 4 2.55 15.12 -9.49
C LEU A 4 1.64 15.67 -10.60
N ASP A 5 1.83 16.91 -11.00
CA ASP A 5 1.08 17.49 -12.12
C ASP A 5 1.20 16.60 -13.36
N ASN A 6 0.05 16.30 -13.99
CA ASN A 6 -0.07 15.40 -15.13
C ASN A 6 0.34 13.93 -14.87
N LYS A 7 0.54 13.50 -13.64
CA LYS A 7 0.78 12.10 -13.28
C LYS A 7 -0.54 11.38 -12.97
N VAL A 8 -0.56 10.08 -13.24
CA VAL A 8 -1.67 9.18 -12.91
C VAL A 8 -1.18 8.17 -11.89
N ALA A 9 -1.84 8.09 -10.74
CA ALA A 9 -1.51 7.16 -9.67
C ALA A 9 -2.66 6.17 -9.41
N VAL A 10 -2.31 4.88 -9.32
CA VAL A 10 -3.20 3.82 -8.82
C VAL A 10 -2.88 3.59 -7.36
N ILE A 11 -3.89 3.56 -6.48
CA ILE A 11 -3.73 3.35 -5.05
C ILE A 11 -4.62 2.20 -4.61
N THR A 12 -4.04 1.06 -4.22
CA THR A 12 -4.78 -0.06 -3.64
C THR A 12 -4.88 0.09 -2.12
N GLY A 13 -5.98 -0.38 -1.52
CA GLY A 13 -6.27 -0.13 -0.11
C GLY A 13 -6.55 1.35 0.14
N ALA A 14 -7.18 2.02 -0.82
CA ALA A 14 -7.39 3.47 -0.82
C ALA A 14 -8.36 3.94 0.27
N ALA A 15 -9.29 3.10 0.69
CA ALA A 15 -10.24 3.40 1.77
C ALA A 15 -9.62 3.33 3.17
N GLY A 16 -8.47 2.66 3.35
CA GLY A 16 -7.76 2.54 4.61
C GLY A 16 -6.97 3.80 5.00
N GLY A 17 -6.56 3.93 6.26
CA GLY A 17 -5.95 5.15 6.81
C GLY A 17 -4.77 5.67 5.98
N ILE A 18 -3.76 4.84 5.69
CA ILE A 18 -2.58 5.24 4.89
C ILE A 18 -2.98 5.53 3.44
N GLY A 19 -3.80 4.66 2.82
CA GLY A 19 -4.26 4.83 1.44
C GLY A 19 -5.04 6.12 1.25
N ARG A 20 -5.93 6.43 2.18
CA ARG A 20 -6.72 7.68 2.20
C ARG A 20 -5.85 8.92 2.31
N ALA A 21 -4.87 8.90 3.23
CA ALA A 21 -3.92 10.00 3.39
C ALA A 21 -3.06 10.19 2.13
N ALA A 22 -2.61 9.10 1.51
CA ALA A 22 -1.87 9.14 0.26
C ALA A 22 -2.71 9.70 -0.88
N ALA A 23 -3.97 9.27 -1.02
CA ALA A 23 -4.88 9.76 -2.06
C ALA A 23 -5.09 11.28 -1.96
N LYS A 24 -5.37 11.79 -0.75
CA LYS A 24 -5.53 13.23 -0.52
C LYS A 24 -4.28 14.01 -0.88
N LEU A 25 -3.13 13.57 -0.40
CA LEU A 25 -1.85 14.25 -0.65
C LEU A 25 -1.48 14.23 -2.14
N PHE A 26 -1.65 13.08 -2.81
CA PHE A 26 -1.34 12.95 -4.24
C PHE A 26 -2.26 13.83 -5.10
N ALA A 27 -3.54 13.94 -4.75
CA ALA A 27 -4.47 14.85 -5.42
C ALA A 27 -4.08 16.32 -5.21
N GLN A 28 -3.72 16.72 -3.99
CA GLN A 28 -3.23 18.07 -3.68
C GLN A 28 -1.98 18.42 -4.49
N GLU A 29 -1.15 17.43 -4.80
CA GLU A 29 0.06 17.57 -5.63
C GLU A 29 -0.22 17.43 -7.14
N GLY A 30 -1.48 17.39 -7.56
CA GLY A 30 -1.92 17.45 -8.95
C GLY A 30 -2.08 16.12 -9.68
N ALA A 31 -1.98 14.96 -8.98
CA ALA A 31 -2.20 13.66 -9.61
C ALA A 31 -3.67 13.41 -9.97
N LYS A 32 -3.88 12.66 -11.06
CA LYS A 32 -5.13 11.92 -11.30
C LYS A 32 -5.05 10.57 -10.60
N LEU A 33 -6.16 10.12 -9.98
CA LEU A 33 -6.17 8.97 -9.11
C LEU A 33 -7.14 7.89 -9.58
N MET A 34 -6.67 6.64 -9.58
CA MET A 34 -7.53 5.46 -9.55
C MET A 34 -7.48 4.87 -8.14
N LEU A 35 -8.59 4.96 -7.42
CA LEU A 35 -8.75 4.46 -6.07
C LEU A 35 -9.29 3.03 -6.09
N VAL A 36 -8.64 2.10 -5.42
CA VAL A 36 -8.98 0.68 -5.45
C VAL A 36 -9.12 0.16 -4.02
N ASP A 37 -10.28 -0.39 -3.68
CA ASP A 37 -10.56 -1.03 -2.40
C ASP A 37 -11.74 -2.01 -2.53
N LEU A 38 -12.05 -2.75 -1.47
CA LEU A 38 -13.27 -3.56 -1.35
C LEU A 38 -14.48 -2.74 -0.90
N ASP A 39 -14.25 -1.62 -0.20
CA ASP A 39 -15.27 -0.77 0.40
C ASP A 39 -15.72 0.34 -0.57
N GLU A 40 -16.75 0.04 -1.35
CA GLU A 40 -17.29 0.98 -2.34
C GLU A 40 -17.82 2.27 -1.72
N ALA A 41 -18.45 2.19 -0.56
CA ALA A 41 -19.04 3.37 0.10
C ALA A 41 -17.93 4.37 0.50
N ASN A 42 -16.83 3.86 1.07
CA ASN A 42 -15.68 4.69 1.40
C ASN A 42 -14.96 5.22 0.14
N LEU A 43 -14.88 4.43 -0.95
CA LEU A 43 -14.31 4.89 -2.22
C LEU A 43 -15.11 6.05 -2.82
N LEU A 44 -16.44 5.96 -2.82
CA LEU A 44 -17.33 7.04 -3.26
C LEU A 44 -17.10 8.32 -2.46
N GLY A 45 -17.09 8.23 -1.12
CA GLY A 45 -16.82 9.37 -0.26
C GLY A 45 -15.44 10.01 -0.53
N MET A 46 -14.44 9.19 -0.87
CA MET A 46 -13.12 9.71 -1.22
C MET A 46 -13.10 10.43 -2.57
N VAL A 47 -13.83 9.91 -3.57
CA VAL A 47 -13.94 10.61 -4.87
C VAL A 47 -14.63 11.96 -4.69
N GLU A 48 -15.66 12.05 -3.84
CA GLU A 48 -16.31 13.32 -3.50
C GLU A 48 -15.34 14.28 -2.79
N GLU A 49 -14.53 13.78 -1.86
CA GLU A 49 -13.57 14.58 -1.09
C GLU A 49 -12.41 15.10 -1.94
N VAL A 50 -11.88 14.27 -2.85
CA VAL A 50 -10.76 14.61 -3.73
C VAL A 50 -11.21 15.44 -4.94
N GLY A 51 -12.41 15.18 -5.43
CA GLY A 51 -12.98 15.76 -6.66
C GLY A 51 -13.06 14.74 -7.78
N SER A 52 -14.26 14.63 -8.35
CA SER A 52 -14.56 13.66 -9.44
C SER A 52 -13.84 13.93 -10.76
N ASP A 53 -13.30 15.11 -10.93
CA ASP A 53 -12.42 15.48 -12.04
C ASP A 53 -10.98 14.98 -11.88
N GLN A 54 -10.56 14.68 -10.64
CA GLN A 54 -9.22 14.16 -10.31
C GLN A 54 -9.21 12.68 -9.97
N ALA A 55 -10.30 12.13 -9.41
CA ALA A 55 -10.34 10.75 -8.94
C ALA A 55 -11.45 9.93 -9.61
N SER A 56 -11.14 8.65 -9.85
CA SER A 56 -12.10 7.59 -10.17
C SER A 56 -11.83 6.40 -9.28
N TYR A 57 -12.74 5.43 -9.23
CA TYR A 57 -12.57 4.26 -8.36
C TYR A 57 -12.97 2.94 -9.03
N VAL A 58 -12.47 1.85 -8.44
CA VAL A 58 -12.86 0.47 -8.76
C VAL A 58 -12.95 -0.33 -7.47
N THR A 59 -14.10 -0.96 -7.24
CA THR A 59 -14.23 -1.99 -6.19
C THR A 59 -13.55 -3.27 -6.67
N ALA A 60 -12.51 -3.71 -5.97
CA ALA A 60 -11.69 -4.84 -6.40
C ALA A 60 -11.01 -5.57 -5.23
N ASP A 61 -10.96 -6.90 -5.33
CA ASP A 61 -10.11 -7.75 -4.50
C ASP A 61 -8.73 -7.88 -5.16
N VAL A 62 -7.70 -7.33 -4.52
CA VAL A 62 -6.32 -7.38 -5.04
C VAL A 62 -5.77 -8.81 -5.15
N SER A 63 -6.36 -9.78 -4.46
CA SER A 63 -6.00 -11.20 -4.56
C SER A 63 -6.60 -11.90 -5.80
N ASN A 64 -7.59 -11.27 -6.46
CA ASN A 64 -8.24 -11.78 -7.64
C ASN A 64 -7.60 -11.22 -8.92
N VAL A 65 -7.16 -12.11 -9.81
CA VAL A 65 -6.46 -11.72 -11.04
C VAL A 65 -7.33 -10.90 -12.00
N ASN A 66 -8.63 -11.19 -12.07
CA ASN A 66 -9.56 -10.47 -12.97
C ASN A 66 -9.83 -9.06 -12.45
N ASP A 67 -9.94 -8.89 -11.14
CA ASP A 67 -10.13 -7.59 -10.50
C ASP A 67 -8.89 -6.71 -10.68
N VAL A 68 -7.68 -7.31 -10.55
CA VAL A 68 -6.41 -6.58 -10.79
C VAL A 68 -6.33 -6.11 -12.25
N LYS A 69 -6.63 -6.96 -13.22
CA LYS A 69 -6.68 -6.55 -14.63
C LYS A 69 -7.72 -5.44 -14.84
N ASN A 70 -8.91 -5.60 -14.27
CA ASN A 70 -10.01 -4.66 -14.44
C ASN A 70 -9.66 -3.24 -13.94
N TYR A 71 -9.03 -3.08 -12.75
CA TYR A 71 -8.68 -1.74 -12.30
C TYR A 71 -7.56 -1.10 -13.14
N ILE A 72 -6.63 -1.90 -13.66
CA ILE A 72 -5.59 -1.41 -14.58
C ILE A 72 -6.22 -0.96 -15.89
N ASP A 73 -7.06 -1.81 -16.52
CA ASP A 73 -7.73 -1.51 -17.78
C ASP A 73 -8.64 -0.27 -17.65
N LYS A 74 -9.38 -0.15 -16.55
CA LYS A 74 -10.19 1.05 -16.25
C LYS A 74 -9.32 2.29 -16.09
N THR A 75 -8.18 2.19 -15.43
CA THR A 75 -7.24 3.31 -15.29
C THR A 75 -6.77 3.78 -16.67
N LEU A 76 -6.37 2.85 -17.54
CA LEU A 76 -5.93 3.16 -18.90
C LEU A 76 -7.07 3.70 -19.76
N SER A 77 -8.28 3.18 -19.61
CA SER A 77 -9.46 3.68 -20.31
C SER A 77 -9.76 5.14 -19.99
N ILE A 78 -9.71 5.53 -18.71
CA ILE A 78 -10.05 6.86 -18.21
C ILE A 78 -8.89 7.84 -18.40
N PHE A 79 -7.70 7.49 -17.88
CA PHE A 79 -6.57 8.40 -17.77
C PHE A 79 -5.47 8.19 -18.82
N LYS A 80 -5.57 7.13 -19.65
CA LYS A 80 -4.69 6.78 -20.79
C LYS A 80 -3.30 6.32 -20.41
N LYS A 81 -2.90 6.39 -19.15
CA LYS A 81 -1.57 5.99 -18.66
C LYS A 81 -1.60 5.62 -17.17
N ILE A 82 -0.49 5.07 -16.69
CA ILE A 82 -0.17 4.94 -15.27
C ILE A 82 1.28 5.40 -15.10
N ASP A 83 1.54 6.31 -14.16
CA ASP A 83 2.89 6.77 -13.82
C ASP A 83 3.35 6.22 -12.46
N ILE A 84 2.40 6.02 -11.52
CA ILE A 84 2.69 5.63 -10.14
C ILE A 84 1.71 4.54 -9.71
N THR A 85 2.20 3.55 -8.97
CA THR A 85 1.34 2.55 -8.32
C THR A 85 1.70 2.40 -6.85
N LEU A 86 0.73 2.64 -5.96
CA LEU A 86 0.85 2.36 -4.55
C LEU A 86 0.17 1.02 -4.25
N LEU A 87 0.98 -0.05 -4.09
CA LEU A 87 0.51 -1.37 -3.67
C LEU A 87 0.42 -1.38 -2.15
N ASN A 88 -0.67 -0.78 -1.63
CA ASN A 88 -0.85 -0.49 -0.22
C ASN A 88 -1.88 -1.41 0.46
N ALA A 89 -2.77 -2.07 -0.29
CA ALA A 89 -3.75 -2.99 0.29
C ALA A 89 -3.09 -4.10 1.12
N GLY A 90 -3.65 -4.38 2.29
CA GLY A 90 -3.16 -5.43 3.18
C GLY A 90 -4.05 -5.61 4.40
N ILE A 91 -3.95 -6.79 5.00
CA ILE A 91 -4.67 -7.19 6.22
C ILE A 91 -3.68 -7.72 7.26
N GLU A 92 -4.02 -7.56 8.54
CA GLU A 92 -3.26 -8.09 9.68
C GLU A 92 -3.43 -9.59 9.89
N GLY A 93 -4.59 -10.13 9.52
CA GLY A 93 -4.98 -11.50 9.87
C GLY A 93 -5.32 -11.66 11.35
N LYS A 94 -5.58 -12.89 11.77
CA LYS A 94 -5.86 -13.24 13.16
C LYS A 94 -4.59 -13.20 14.00
N ILE A 95 -4.68 -12.72 15.24
CA ILE A 95 -3.59 -12.75 16.21
C ILE A 95 -3.66 -14.01 17.04
N ALA A 96 -2.74 -14.94 16.80
CA ALA A 96 -2.65 -16.21 17.52
C ALA A 96 -1.22 -16.76 17.44
N SER A 97 -0.87 -17.70 18.35
CA SER A 97 0.38 -18.44 18.23
C SER A 97 0.41 -19.27 16.94
N ILE A 98 1.60 -19.65 16.45
CA ILE A 98 1.72 -20.41 15.18
C ILE A 98 0.87 -21.66 15.18
N GLN A 99 0.85 -22.38 16.32
CA GLN A 99 0.09 -23.63 16.44
C GLN A 99 -1.44 -23.43 16.48
N ASP A 100 -1.90 -22.23 16.80
CA ASP A 100 -3.33 -21.89 16.94
C ASP A 100 -3.86 -21.12 15.70
N GLN A 101 -2.99 -20.81 14.74
CA GLN A 101 -3.39 -20.27 13.43
C GLN A 101 -4.07 -21.37 12.62
N THR A 102 -5.13 -21.03 11.88
CA THR A 102 -5.68 -21.97 10.88
C THR A 102 -4.96 -21.80 9.54
N ASP A 103 -4.96 -22.86 8.72
CA ASP A 103 -4.45 -22.80 7.35
C ASP A 103 -5.14 -21.67 6.55
N GLY A 104 -6.47 -21.51 6.75
CA GLY A 104 -7.26 -20.48 6.09
C GLY A 104 -6.87 -19.06 6.50
N ASP A 105 -6.51 -18.81 7.76
CA ASP A 105 -6.03 -17.51 8.23
C ASP A 105 -4.69 -17.17 7.57
N PHE A 106 -3.78 -18.15 7.49
CA PHE A 106 -2.49 -17.99 6.82
C PHE A 106 -2.66 -17.71 5.32
N ASP A 107 -3.44 -18.55 4.63
CA ASP A 107 -3.66 -18.43 3.18
C ASP A 107 -4.31 -17.10 2.81
N LYS A 108 -5.29 -16.63 3.59
CA LYS A 108 -5.95 -15.34 3.38
C LYS A 108 -4.99 -14.17 3.44
N VAL A 109 -4.11 -14.14 4.46
CA VAL A 109 -3.12 -13.06 4.61
C VAL A 109 -2.13 -13.08 3.44
N LEU A 110 -1.64 -14.26 3.04
CA LEU A 110 -0.72 -14.36 1.91
C LEU A 110 -1.40 -14.02 0.57
N ALA A 111 -2.66 -14.42 0.39
CA ALA A 111 -3.41 -14.08 -0.82
C ALA A 111 -3.52 -12.55 -1.00
N VAL A 112 -3.89 -11.82 0.04
CA VAL A 112 -4.01 -10.36 -0.03
C VAL A 112 -2.65 -9.69 -0.06
N ASN A 113 -1.81 -9.94 0.95
CA ASN A 113 -0.61 -9.15 1.18
C ASN A 113 0.54 -9.51 0.22
N VAL A 114 0.64 -10.75 -0.24
CA VAL A 114 1.76 -11.21 -1.10
C VAL A 114 1.30 -11.37 -2.54
N ARG A 115 0.30 -12.23 -2.76
CA ARG A 115 -0.20 -12.49 -4.12
C ARG A 115 -0.78 -11.22 -4.74
N GLY A 116 -1.52 -10.40 -3.97
CA GLY A 116 -2.04 -9.11 -4.42
C GLY A 116 -0.94 -8.16 -4.88
N VAL A 117 0.14 -8.05 -4.10
CA VAL A 117 1.32 -7.24 -4.49
C VAL A 117 1.99 -7.81 -5.74
N TRP A 118 2.18 -9.14 -5.82
CA TRP A 118 2.76 -9.78 -6.99
C TRP A 118 1.91 -9.57 -8.25
N LEU A 119 0.59 -9.69 -8.16
CA LEU A 119 -0.33 -9.39 -9.27
C LEU A 119 -0.23 -7.92 -9.68
N GLY A 120 -0.20 -7.00 -8.71
CA GLY A 120 0.00 -5.58 -8.96
C GLY A 120 1.30 -5.32 -9.75
N LEU A 121 2.44 -5.87 -9.31
CA LEU A 121 3.70 -5.78 -10.04
C LEU A 121 3.57 -6.37 -11.45
N LYS A 122 3.07 -7.61 -11.55
CA LYS A 122 2.96 -8.35 -12.82
C LYS A 122 2.20 -7.58 -13.91
N TYR A 123 1.11 -6.92 -13.54
CA TYR A 123 0.23 -6.26 -14.51
C TYR A 123 0.49 -4.75 -14.65
N THR A 124 1.15 -4.11 -13.68
CA THR A 124 1.48 -2.69 -13.78
C THR A 124 2.83 -2.44 -14.46
N MET A 125 3.85 -3.29 -14.21
CA MET A 125 5.19 -3.07 -14.79
C MET A 125 5.19 -3.00 -16.34
N PRO A 126 4.47 -3.84 -17.09
CA PRO A 126 4.40 -3.69 -18.55
C PRO A 126 3.83 -2.33 -18.97
N VAL A 127 2.78 -1.86 -18.31
CA VAL A 127 2.15 -0.56 -18.58
C VAL A 127 3.10 0.59 -18.31
N LEU A 128 3.84 0.53 -17.20
CA LEU A 128 4.87 1.53 -16.88
C LEU A 128 6.00 1.52 -17.91
N ALA A 129 6.45 0.35 -18.36
CA ALA A 129 7.48 0.23 -19.39
C ALA A 129 7.04 0.88 -20.72
N GLU A 130 5.82 0.61 -21.17
CA GLU A 130 5.23 1.23 -22.35
C GLU A 130 5.09 2.75 -22.21
N ASN A 131 4.86 3.25 -21.00
CA ASN A 131 4.76 4.67 -20.67
C ASN A 131 6.14 5.36 -20.48
N GLY A 132 7.25 4.63 -20.63
CA GLY A 132 8.61 5.16 -20.53
C GLY A 132 9.22 5.16 -19.13
N GLY A 133 8.62 4.42 -18.21
CA GLY A 133 9.04 4.25 -16.82
C GLY A 133 7.99 4.69 -15.81
N GLY A 134 8.33 4.63 -14.53
CA GLY A 134 7.42 5.04 -13.45
C GLY A 134 7.89 4.59 -12.08
N SER A 135 7.02 4.69 -11.08
CA SER A 135 7.32 4.33 -9.71
C SER A 135 6.28 3.40 -9.09
N ILE A 136 6.75 2.33 -8.44
CA ILE A 136 5.92 1.43 -7.63
C ILE A 136 6.38 1.54 -6.18
N VAL A 137 5.46 1.84 -5.28
CA VAL A 137 5.70 1.88 -3.83
C VAL A 137 4.84 0.81 -3.17
N ILE A 138 5.49 -0.10 -2.45
CA ILE A 138 4.83 -1.22 -1.76
C ILE A 138 4.79 -0.92 -0.27
N THR A 139 3.63 -1.05 0.35
CA THR A 139 3.49 -0.93 1.80
C THR A 139 3.85 -2.26 2.48
N SER A 140 5.09 -2.35 2.99
CA SER A 140 5.50 -3.39 3.91
C SER A 140 5.16 -2.96 5.36
N SER A 141 6.06 -3.15 6.29
CA SER A 141 5.93 -2.78 7.71
C SER A 141 7.29 -2.96 8.38
N THR A 142 7.48 -2.42 9.58
CA THR A 142 8.55 -2.89 10.49
C THR A 142 8.48 -4.40 10.72
N ALA A 143 7.29 -5.00 10.63
CA ALA A 143 7.09 -6.45 10.62
C ALA A 143 7.71 -7.18 9.42
N GLY A 144 8.16 -6.45 8.39
CA GLY A 144 8.92 -7.02 7.26
C GLY A 144 10.40 -7.22 7.54
N ILE A 145 10.91 -6.72 8.68
CA ILE A 145 12.33 -6.81 9.09
C ILE A 145 12.50 -7.22 10.56
N ARG A 146 11.41 -7.29 11.31
CA ARG A 146 11.37 -7.71 12.72
C ARG A 146 10.23 -8.69 12.93
N ALA A 147 10.22 -9.36 14.07
CA ALA A 147 9.16 -10.27 14.47
C ALA A 147 8.46 -9.78 15.73
N THR A 148 7.17 -10.12 15.82
CA THR A 148 6.32 -9.94 16.99
C THR A 148 5.51 -11.22 17.20
N PRO A 149 5.42 -11.79 18.38
CA PRO A 149 4.62 -12.97 18.64
C PRO A 149 3.16 -12.77 18.22
N GLY A 150 2.51 -13.82 17.74
CA GLY A 150 1.10 -13.83 17.40
C GLY A 150 0.76 -13.35 15.97
N LEU A 151 1.71 -12.81 15.22
CA LEU A 151 1.49 -12.22 13.89
C LEU A 151 2.22 -12.99 12.77
N SER A 152 2.40 -14.30 12.90
CA SER A 152 3.24 -15.07 11.95
C SER A 152 2.82 -14.96 10.48
N PRO A 153 1.52 -15.01 10.08
CA PRO A 153 1.14 -14.83 8.68
C PRO A 153 1.47 -13.41 8.18
N TYR A 154 1.18 -12.39 9.00
CA TYR A 154 1.46 -11.00 8.67
C TYR A 154 2.97 -10.74 8.50
N ILE A 155 3.78 -11.18 9.47
CA ILE A 155 5.24 -11.07 9.43
C ILE A 155 5.81 -11.73 8.17
N THR A 156 5.38 -12.98 7.91
CA THR A 156 5.77 -13.71 6.69
C THR A 156 5.44 -12.91 5.45
N SER A 157 4.21 -12.37 5.37
CA SER A 157 3.76 -11.60 4.22
C SER A 157 4.59 -10.32 4.02
N LYS A 158 4.92 -9.59 5.10
CA LYS A 158 5.66 -8.33 5.01
C LYS A 158 7.15 -8.53 4.70
N HIS A 159 7.75 -9.66 5.10
CA HIS A 159 9.08 -10.08 4.63
C HIS A 159 9.05 -10.45 3.14
N ALA A 160 8.03 -11.20 2.71
CA ALA A 160 7.90 -11.64 1.32
C ALA A 160 7.81 -10.46 0.34
N VAL A 161 7.06 -9.40 0.66
CA VAL A 161 6.92 -8.24 -0.24
C VAL A 161 8.22 -7.43 -0.37
N ILE A 162 9.12 -7.46 0.60
CA ILE A 162 10.48 -6.90 0.46
C ILE A 162 11.26 -7.71 -0.59
N GLY A 163 11.10 -9.03 -0.62
CA GLY A 163 11.66 -9.87 -1.67
C GLY A 163 11.10 -9.53 -3.06
N LEU A 164 9.77 -9.38 -3.17
CA LEU A 164 9.10 -8.97 -4.42
C LEU A 164 9.57 -7.58 -4.88
N MET A 165 9.72 -6.64 -3.96
CA MET A 165 10.23 -5.31 -4.27
C MET A 165 11.63 -5.37 -4.89
N ARG A 166 12.55 -6.14 -4.29
CA ARG A 166 13.91 -6.29 -4.81
C ARG A 166 13.94 -6.92 -6.20
N ALA A 167 13.13 -7.96 -6.42
CA ALA A 167 12.99 -8.57 -7.74
C ALA A 167 12.45 -7.55 -8.76
N GLY A 168 11.35 -6.86 -8.43
CA GLY A 168 10.76 -5.84 -9.30
C GLY A 168 11.70 -4.67 -9.60
N ALA A 169 12.51 -4.24 -8.62
CA ALA A 169 13.51 -3.19 -8.83
C ALA A 169 14.59 -3.61 -9.83
N MET A 170 15.07 -4.84 -9.73
CA MET A 170 16.11 -5.37 -10.67
C MET A 170 15.55 -5.58 -12.07
N GLU A 171 14.34 -6.16 -12.18
CA GLU A 171 13.71 -6.43 -13.47
C GLU A 171 13.24 -5.16 -14.17
N GLY A 172 12.73 -4.18 -13.40
CA GLY A 172 12.17 -2.93 -13.93
C GLY A 172 13.20 -1.87 -14.29
N ALA A 173 14.44 -1.99 -13.81
CA ALA A 173 15.46 -0.94 -13.97
C ALA A 173 15.76 -0.60 -15.43
N LYS A 174 15.80 -1.59 -16.33
CA LYS A 174 16.02 -1.40 -17.77
C LYS A 174 14.92 -0.55 -18.44
N ASP A 175 13.71 -0.60 -17.89
CA ASP A 175 12.52 0.13 -18.36
C ASP A 175 12.27 1.40 -17.54
N LYS A 176 13.25 1.85 -16.74
CA LYS A 176 13.18 3.02 -15.86
C LYS A 176 12.06 2.94 -14.82
N ILE A 177 11.70 1.74 -14.39
CA ILE A 177 10.73 1.49 -13.33
C ILE A 177 11.47 1.40 -12.01
N ARG A 178 11.08 2.25 -11.06
CA ARG A 178 11.58 2.23 -9.68
C ARG A 178 10.62 1.45 -8.79
N VAL A 179 11.12 0.56 -7.96
CA VAL A 179 10.30 -0.19 -7.01
C VAL A 179 10.91 -0.09 -5.62
N ASN A 180 10.13 0.38 -4.64
CA ASN A 180 10.59 0.58 -3.27
C ASN A 180 9.56 0.09 -2.27
N THR A 181 9.96 -0.17 -1.02
CA THR A 181 9.03 -0.38 0.08
C THR A 181 9.08 0.76 1.09
N VAL A 182 7.89 1.16 1.58
CA VAL A 182 7.74 1.88 2.85
C VAL A 182 7.45 0.85 3.94
N ASN A 183 8.07 1.00 5.12
CA ASN A 183 8.00 0.02 6.21
C ASN A 183 7.56 0.73 7.50
N PRO A 184 6.29 1.16 7.58
CA PRO A 184 5.81 1.90 8.73
C PRO A 184 5.94 1.13 10.04
N SER A 185 6.26 1.84 11.10
CA SER A 185 6.02 1.42 12.49
C SER A 185 4.51 1.50 12.79
N PRO A 186 4.03 1.25 14.01
CA PRO A 186 2.62 1.47 14.34
C PRO A 186 2.13 2.85 13.90
N ILE A 187 1.13 2.87 13.02
CA ILE A 187 0.49 4.07 12.47
C ILE A 187 -0.93 4.17 13.02
N GLU A 188 -1.37 5.35 13.38
CA GLU A 188 -2.70 5.62 13.94
C GLU A 188 -3.79 5.37 12.88
N THR A 189 -4.28 4.15 12.84
CA THR A 189 -5.29 3.64 11.89
C THR A 189 -6.17 2.61 12.58
N ASP A 190 -7.32 2.30 12.01
CA ASP A 190 -8.20 1.24 12.53
C ASP A 190 -7.49 -0.12 12.63
N MET A 191 -6.54 -0.40 11.73
CA MET A 191 -5.76 -1.64 11.78
C MET A 191 -4.98 -1.78 13.08
N ILE A 192 -4.26 -0.74 13.52
CA ILE A 192 -3.47 -0.82 14.74
C ILE A 192 -4.38 -0.95 15.98
N TYR A 193 -5.52 -0.29 15.96
CA TYR A 193 -6.48 -0.41 17.07
C TYR A 193 -7.09 -1.79 17.15
N ARG A 194 -7.44 -2.43 16.02
CA ARG A 194 -7.89 -3.84 16.01
C ARG A 194 -6.83 -4.79 16.55
N ILE A 195 -5.55 -4.62 16.12
CA ILE A 195 -4.44 -5.42 16.63
C ILE A 195 -4.30 -5.28 18.15
N GLU A 196 -4.35 -4.06 18.67
CA GLU A 196 -4.21 -3.80 20.11
C GLU A 196 -5.39 -4.31 20.91
N ASP A 197 -6.61 -4.17 20.41
CA ASP A 197 -7.82 -4.66 21.07
C ASP A 197 -7.82 -6.19 21.14
N GLU A 198 -7.30 -6.88 20.12
CA GLU A 198 -7.18 -8.33 20.12
C GLU A 198 -6.07 -8.82 21.09
N ILE A 199 -4.94 -8.09 21.18
CA ILE A 199 -3.85 -8.41 22.11
C ILE A 199 -4.27 -8.12 23.56
N ASN A 200 -4.95 -7.01 23.80
CA ASN A 200 -5.36 -6.56 25.14
C ASN A 200 -6.74 -5.91 25.11
N PRO A 201 -7.81 -6.70 25.19
CA PRO A 201 -9.19 -6.20 25.14
C PRO A 201 -9.55 -5.15 26.22
N ASN A 202 -8.77 -5.09 27.30
CA ASN A 202 -9.01 -4.19 28.42
C ASN A 202 -8.09 -2.96 28.44
N ARG A 203 -7.39 -2.67 27.33
CA ARG A 203 -6.44 -1.55 27.26
C ARG A 203 -7.06 -0.16 27.41
N GLY A 204 -8.36 -0.03 27.15
CA GLY A 204 -9.04 1.26 27.07
C GLY A 204 -8.42 2.16 25.98
N ASN A 205 -8.15 3.41 26.29
CA ASN A 205 -7.52 4.37 25.36
C ASN A 205 -5.99 4.35 25.38
N LYS A 206 -5.36 3.36 26.03
CA LYS A 206 -3.89 3.24 26.03
C LYS A 206 -3.40 2.82 24.64
N GLN A 207 -2.22 3.27 24.28
CA GLN A 207 -1.51 2.94 23.02
C GLN A 207 -0.24 2.13 23.34
N PRO A 208 -0.36 0.88 23.81
CA PRO A 208 0.78 0.11 24.35
C PRO A 208 1.88 -0.14 23.31
N MET A 209 1.55 -0.17 22.02
CA MET A 209 2.58 -0.34 20.98
C MET A 209 3.37 0.95 20.73
N ALA A 210 2.89 2.12 21.15
CA ALA A 210 3.63 3.37 21.07
C ALA A 210 4.91 3.34 21.92
N ASP A 211 4.84 2.73 23.11
CA ASP A 211 5.98 2.62 24.04
C ASP A 211 7.13 1.80 23.45
N ASN A 212 6.85 0.92 22.49
CA ASN A 212 7.84 0.10 21.78
C ASN A 212 8.44 0.81 20.55
N THR A 213 7.99 2.02 20.23
CA THR A 213 8.58 2.82 19.15
C THR A 213 9.66 3.75 19.72
N PRO A 214 10.75 4.02 18.95
CA PRO A 214 11.79 4.95 19.42
C PRO A 214 11.27 6.34 19.78
N LEU A 215 10.26 6.85 19.02
CA LEU A 215 9.66 8.17 19.25
C LEU A 215 8.50 8.14 20.25
N ARG A 216 8.17 6.97 20.81
CA ARG A 216 7.12 6.76 21.82
C ARG A 216 5.76 7.34 21.44
N ARG A 217 5.43 7.26 20.16
CA ARG A 217 4.14 7.64 19.62
C ARG A 217 3.80 6.79 18.40
N TYR A 218 2.55 6.78 18.01
CA TYR A 218 2.18 6.31 16.67
C TYR A 218 2.60 7.34 15.63
N GLY A 219 2.98 6.84 14.45
CA GLY A 219 3.06 7.67 13.26
C GLY A 219 1.66 8.04 12.78
N GLN A 220 1.55 9.16 12.07
CA GLN A 220 0.31 9.54 11.40
C GLN A 220 0.30 9.03 9.96
N PRO A 221 -0.88 8.66 9.40
CA PRO A 221 -0.98 8.23 8.00
C PRO A 221 -0.34 9.22 7.01
N GLU A 222 -0.43 10.52 7.27
CA GLU A 222 0.16 11.59 6.46
C GLU A 222 1.68 11.56 6.46
N GLU A 223 2.31 11.07 7.53
CA GLU A 223 3.77 10.93 7.58
C GLU A 223 4.24 9.84 6.60
N VAL A 224 3.48 8.73 6.49
CA VAL A 224 3.74 7.68 5.50
C VAL A 224 3.44 8.17 4.09
N ALA A 225 2.32 8.88 3.90
CA ALA A 225 1.93 9.45 2.61
C ALA A 225 2.99 10.40 2.05
N ARG A 226 3.65 11.22 2.88
CA ARG A 226 4.75 12.09 2.46
C ARG A 226 5.96 11.30 1.95
N LEU A 227 6.29 10.17 2.56
CA LEU A 227 7.36 9.30 2.07
C LEU A 227 6.96 8.61 0.75
N MET A 228 5.69 8.19 0.63
CA MET A 228 5.17 7.65 -0.63
C MET A 228 5.21 8.68 -1.75
N LEU A 229 4.87 9.94 -1.45
CA LEU A 229 4.97 11.05 -2.41
C LEU A 229 6.42 11.27 -2.87
N PHE A 230 7.37 11.32 -1.95
CA PHE A 230 8.79 11.43 -2.28
C PHE A 230 9.24 10.30 -3.22
N LEU A 231 8.93 9.05 -2.87
CA LEU A 231 9.29 7.88 -3.68
C LEU A 231 8.53 7.82 -5.02
N GLY A 232 7.29 8.33 -5.06
CA GLY A 232 6.46 8.38 -6.26
C GLY A 232 6.85 9.47 -7.25
N SER A 233 7.43 10.55 -6.76
CA SER A 233 7.79 11.74 -7.56
C SER A 233 9.22 11.69 -8.12
N GLU A 234 9.60 12.73 -8.87
CA GLU A 234 10.96 12.93 -9.38
C GLU A 234 11.97 13.21 -8.26
N GLU A 235 11.52 13.62 -7.06
CA GLU A 235 12.41 13.80 -5.92
C GLU A 235 13.08 12.49 -5.48
N GLY A 236 12.40 11.34 -5.68
CA GLY A 236 12.92 10.01 -5.45
C GLY A 236 13.55 9.35 -6.68
N SER A 237 13.93 10.09 -7.72
CA SER A 237 14.35 9.54 -9.01
C SER A 237 15.54 8.57 -8.96
N VAL A 238 16.40 8.65 -7.96
CA VAL A 238 17.54 7.74 -7.75
C VAL A 238 17.19 6.54 -6.85
N CYS A 239 15.99 6.55 -6.24
CA CYS A 239 15.59 5.54 -5.26
C CYS A 239 14.94 4.33 -5.94
N THR A 240 15.60 3.17 -5.92
CA THR A 240 15.02 1.88 -6.32
C THR A 240 15.65 0.75 -5.51
N GLY A 241 14.87 -0.30 -5.16
CA GLY A 241 15.33 -1.42 -4.33
C GLY A 241 15.48 -1.06 -2.84
N GLY A 242 15.01 0.09 -2.41
CA GLY A 242 15.15 0.61 -1.04
C GLY A 242 14.07 0.09 -0.08
N VAL A 243 14.49 -0.09 1.17
CA VAL A 243 13.63 -0.43 2.33
C VAL A 243 13.61 0.81 3.22
N TYR A 244 12.54 1.59 3.16
CA TYR A 244 12.43 2.88 3.88
C TYR A 244 11.59 2.71 5.15
N MET A 245 12.17 3.13 6.30
CA MET A 245 11.56 2.99 7.64
C MET A 245 10.83 4.26 8.02
#